data_75239d2cac0da13102c2844571b70b54
#
_entry.id   75239d2cac0da13102c2844571b70b54
#
_cell.length_a   1.000
_cell.length_b   1.000
_cell.length_c   1.000
_cell.angle_alpha   90.00
_cell.angle_beta   90.00
_cell.angle_gamma   90.00
#
_symmetry.space_group_name_H-M   'P 1'
#
loop_
_entity.id
_entity.type
_entity.pdbx_description
1 polymer ?
#
loop_
_entity_poly.entity_id
_entity_poly.type
_entity_poly.pdbx_seq_one_letter_code
_entity_poly.pdbx_strand_id
1 'polypeptide(L)'
;MKQSQYGHLLTVLLTLIISALLSACGTGESNVTQGNREGILHYGNGAEPQGLDPHVVTGVPENHLIRALFEGLAVKNPITLEPEPGVAERWTFNDDRSVITFYLNPNAKWSNGEQVTADDFVWSWNRALHPETGNLYAYMLYPVKNAEAYAKGEVSEFSEVGVKALDETTLRVTLNAPTPYFIQLMDHYSTFAVHPETLLKFGKMTDRFTPWTRVGNIVSNGAFVLEDWALNRHIKMIKNQEYWDKDNVSLNGVVFYPTENEVSEERMFRVEQLHRTEGVPLDKVPVYRAIPESPYMQDPYLGTYYYLVNIDRPPVDDVRVRQALSMSLDREQLARTVMQEVVIPAYSITPPGTLGYQPPKLFDFDPEKARQLLAEAGYPNGEGWPGLDIIYNTNEAHRKIAVAVQQMWKKYLNVDITISNQEWKVYLNAVSQRDFQVARRGWIGDYVDPNNFLDLFITDGGNNNTGFANDYYD
;
A
#
# COMPACT_ATOMS: atom_id res chain seq x y z
N MET A 1 20.51 -63.69 -39.72
CA MET A 1 20.01 -62.41 -40.29
C MET A 1 18.86 -61.70 -39.55
N LYS A 2 18.19 -62.31 -38.57
CA LYS A 2 17.07 -61.68 -37.85
C LYS A 2 17.49 -60.80 -36.64
N GLN A 3 18.65 -61.01 -36.02
CA GLN A 3 19.08 -60.23 -34.84
C GLN A 3 19.58 -58.80 -35.16
N SER A 4 20.06 -58.53 -36.39
CA SER A 4 20.53 -57.20 -36.79
C SER A 4 19.39 -56.18 -37.01
N GLN A 5 18.21 -56.64 -37.44
CA GLN A 5 17.08 -55.71 -37.69
C GLN A 5 16.41 -55.19 -36.42
N TYR A 6 16.43 -55.94 -35.33
CA TYR A 6 15.87 -55.45 -34.04
C TYR A 6 16.75 -54.40 -33.37
N GLY A 7 18.08 -54.49 -33.54
CA GLY A 7 19.01 -53.46 -33.01
C GLY A 7 18.83 -52.12 -33.69
N HIS A 8 18.67 -52.08 -35.01
CA HIS A 8 18.41 -50.82 -35.72
C HIS A 8 17.04 -50.21 -35.40
N LEU A 9 16.01 -51.03 -35.23
CA LEU A 9 14.67 -50.56 -34.87
C LEU A 9 14.65 -49.96 -33.45
N LEU A 10 15.35 -50.58 -32.50
CA LEU A 10 15.46 -50.08 -31.12
C LEU A 10 16.23 -48.77 -31.05
N THR A 11 17.30 -48.62 -31.81
CA THR A 11 18.11 -47.43 -31.89
C THR A 11 17.33 -46.24 -32.51
N VAL A 12 16.56 -46.51 -33.58
CA VAL A 12 15.71 -45.47 -34.22
C VAL A 12 14.55 -45.07 -33.29
N LEU A 13 13.95 -46.02 -32.55
CA LEU A 13 12.91 -45.70 -31.59
C LEU A 13 13.45 -44.89 -30.41
N LEU A 14 14.65 -45.23 -29.91
CA LEU A 14 15.31 -44.48 -28.83
C LEU A 14 15.71 -43.05 -29.26
N THR A 15 16.19 -42.88 -30.50
CA THR A 15 16.50 -41.56 -31.05
C THR A 15 15.25 -40.71 -31.27
N LEU A 16 14.15 -41.30 -31.71
CA LEU A 16 12.87 -40.61 -31.85
C LEU A 16 12.27 -40.20 -30.49
N ILE A 17 12.38 -41.06 -29.47
CA ILE A 17 11.96 -40.73 -28.11
C ILE A 17 12.83 -39.62 -27.50
N ILE A 18 14.15 -39.67 -27.69
CA ILE A 18 15.06 -38.62 -27.23
C ILE A 18 14.81 -37.27 -27.97
N SER A 19 14.53 -37.33 -29.28
CA SER A 19 14.14 -36.15 -30.05
C SER A 19 12.79 -35.58 -29.62
N ALA A 20 11.81 -36.43 -29.30
CA ALA A 20 10.51 -36.02 -28.78
C ALA A 20 10.63 -35.44 -27.35
N LEU A 21 11.51 -35.98 -26.49
CA LEU A 21 11.80 -35.49 -25.17
C LEU A 21 12.57 -34.16 -25.19
N LEU A 22 13.45 -33.96 -26.18
CA LEU A 22 14.16 -32.69 -26.39
C LEU A 22 13.24 -31.58 -26.97
N SER A 23 12.20 -31.98 -27.72
CA SER A 23 11.18 -31.04 -28.21
C SER A 23 10.13 -30.68 -27.13
N ALA A 24 10.04 -31.49 -26.07
CA ALA A 24 9.13 -31.23 -24.93
C ALA A 24 9.75 -30.33 -23.85
N CYS A 25 11.05 -30.01 -23.91
CA CYS A 25 11.64 -28.88 -23.18
C CYS A 25 11.17 -27.60 -23.90
N GLY A 26 10.02 -27.10 -23.48
CA GLY A 26 9.28 -26.03 -24.11
C GLY A 26 10.16 -24.80 -24.36
N THR A 27 10.41 -24.51 -25.62
CA THR A 27 10.72 -23.15 -26.08
C THR A 27 9.42 -22.33 -26.10
N GLY A 28 8.67 -22.34 -24.99
CA GLY A 28 7.60 -21.38 -24.78
C GLY A 28 8.25 -20.01 -24.65
N GLU A 29 7.76 -19.06 -25.45
CA GLU A 29 8.12 -17.64 -25.31
C GLU A 29 7.91 -17.20 -23.85
N SER A 30 8.84 -16.39 -23.29
CA SER A 30 8.69 -15.89 -21.93
C SER A 30 7.52 -14.92 -21.82
N ASN A 31 6.95 -14.78 -20.59
CA ASN A 31 5.88 -13.80 -20.35
C ASN A 31 6.31 -12.39 -20.75
N VAL A 32 7.58 -12.02 -20.50
CA VAL A 32 8.14 -10.71 -20.87
C VAL A 32 8.18 -10.54 -22.39
N THR A 33 8.69 -11.52 -23.11
CA THR A 33 8.75 -11.46 -24.58
C THR A 33 7.36 -11.40 -25.19
N GLN A 34 6.44 -12.23 -24.71
CA GLN A 34 5.04 -12.20 -25.14
C GLN A 34 4.37 -10.88 -24.76
N GLY A 35 4.55 -10.41 -23.53
CA GLY A 35 3.99 -9.17 -23.02
C GLY A 35 4.47 -7.94 -23.81
N ASN A 36 5.76 -7.89 -24.15
CA ASN A 36 6.31 -6.83 -25.00
C ASN A 36 5.65 -6.78 -26.38
N ARG A 37 5.35 -7.95 -26.98
CA ARG A 37 4.66 -8.03 -28.27
C ARG A 37 3.18 -7.64 -28.16
N GLU A 38 2.54 -8.02 -27.08
CA GLU A 38 1.09 -7.86 -26.87
C GLU A 38 0.72 -6.57 -26.13
N GLY A 39 1.71 -5.82 -25.63
CA GLY A 39 1.49 -4.63 -24.81
C GLY A 39 0.96 -4.98 -23.40
N ILE A 40 1.37 -6.11 -22.83
CA ILE A 40 0.94 -6.56 -21.50
C ILE A 40 2.10 -6.46 -20.51
N LEU A 41 1.91 -5.72 -19.42
CA LEU A 41 2.86 -5.62 -18.32
C LEU A 41 2.67 -6.77 -17.33
N HIS A 42 3.73 -7.49 -17.00
CA HIS A 42 3.77 -8.49 -15.93
C HIS A 42 4.48 -7.90 -14.71
N TYR A 43 3.73 -7.68 -13.62
CA TYR A 43 4.13 -6.89 -12.46
C TYR A 43 4.04 -7.70 -11.16
N GLY A 44 5.12 -7.77 -10.37
CA GLY A 44 5.11 -8.34 -9.03
C GLY A 44 4.37 -7.40 -8.06
N ASN A 45 3.40 -7.91 -7.30
CA ASN A 45 2.53 -7.12 -6.42
C ASN A 45 2.79 -7.34 -4.93
N GLY A 46 3.80 -8.12 -4.57
CA GLY A 46 4.21 -8.36 -3.18
C GLY A 46 3.24 -9.24 -2.39
N ALA A 47 1.94 -9.00 -2.40
CA ALA A 47 0.97 -9.78 -1.63
C ALA A 47 -0.39 -9.89 -2.35
N GLU A 48 -1.19 -10.87 -1.92
CA GLU A 48 -2.59 -11.01 -2.30
C GLU A 48 -3.40 -9.88 -1.65
N PRO A 49 -4.15 -9.05 -2.41
CA PRO A 49 -4.91 -7.94 -1.84
C PRO A 49 -6.07 -8.43 -0.98
N GLN A 50 -6.44 -7.65 0.04
CA GLN A 50 -7.64 -7.91 0.84
C GLN A 50 -8.92 -7.87 -0.01
N GLY A 51 -8.96 -6.96 -0.96
CA GLY A 51 -10.07 -6.69 -1.86
C GLY A 51 -9.77 -5.53 -2.80
N LEU A 52 -10.77 -5.12 -3.57
CA LEU A 52 -10.67 -4.02 -4.54
C LEU A 52 -11.69 -2.91 -4.29
N ASP A 53 -12.26 -2.85 -3.08
CA ASP A 53 -13.17 -1.78 -2.69
C ASP A 53 -12.37 -0.59 -2.14
N PRO A 54 -12.34 0.56 -2.83
CA PRO A 54 -11.51 1.71 -2.46
C PRO A 54 -11.80 2.27 -1.06
N HIS A 55 -13.02 2.09 -0.55
CA HIS A 55 -13.44 2.68 0.71
C HIS A 55 -13.25 1.77 1.93
N VAL A 56 -12.74 0.53 1.75
CA VAL A 56 -12.64 -0.42 2.87
C VAL A 56 -11.29 -1.11 3.01
N VAL A 57 -10.42 -0.98 2.01
CA VAL A 57 -9.08 -1.60 2.02
C VAL A 57 -8.00 -0.61 2.38
N THR A 58 -6.86 -1.15 2.81
CA THR A 58 -5.62 -0.39 3.06
C THR A 58 -4.44 -1.19 2.51
N GLY A 59 -3.36 -0.51 2.16
CA GLY A 59 -2.12 -1.17 1.78
C GLY A 59 -1.66 -0.90 0.36
N VAL A 60 -0.36 -1.11 0.15
CA VAL A 60 0.31 -0.88 -1.15
C VAL A 60 -0.15 -1.88 -2.21
N PRO A 61 -0.29 -3.19 -1.92
CA PRO A 61 -0.78 -4.15 -2.91
C PRO A 61 -2.16 -3.79 -3.47
N GLU A 62 -3.06 -3.31 -2.61
CA GLU A 62 -4.41 -2.85 -2.97
C GLU A 62 -4.35 -1.57 -3.81
N ASN A 63 -3.51 -0.62 -3.41
CA ASN A 63 -3.36 0.66 -4.10
C ASN A 63 -2.94 0.48 -5.56
N HIS A 64 -1.99 -0.41 -5.87
CA HIS A 64 -1.58 -0.68 -7.24
C HIS A 64 -2.74 -1.10 -8.14
N LEU A 65 -3.59 -1.99 -7.62
CA LEU A 65 -4.74 -2.54 -8.35
C LEU A 65 -5.87 -1.52 -8.49
N ILE A 66 -6.19 -0.82 -7.41
CA ILE A 66 -7.29 0.14 -7.40
C ILE A 66 -6.97 1.32 -8.32
N ARG A 67 -5.73 1.83 -8.33
CA ARG A 67 -5.31 2.89 -9.25
C ARG A 67 -5.29 2.48 -10.72
N ALA A 68 -5.21 1.20 -11.02
CA ALA A 68 -5.37 0.71 -12.39
C ALA A 68 -6.85 0.63 -12.80
N LEU A 69 -7.75 0.35 -11.84
CA LEU A 69 -9.18 0.17 -12.06
C LEU A 69 -9.97 1.48 -11.97
N PHE A 70 -9.56 2.41 -11.12
CA PHE A 70 -10.28 3.65 -10.82
C PHE A 70 -9.39 4.88 -10.99
N GLU A 71 -10.04 6.01 -11.21
CA GLU A 71 -9.41 7.33 -11.28
C GLU A 71 -10.16 8.33 -10.40
N GLY A 72 -9.41 9.20 -9.71
CA GLY A 72 -9.95 10.27 -8.86
C GLY A 72 -10.27 11.56 -9.62
N LEU A 73 -10.73 12.57 -8.88
CA LEU A 73 -10.93 13.92 -9.45
C LEU A 73 -9.62 14.50 -9.99
N ALA A 74 -8.52 14.26 -9.32
CA ALA A 74 -7.17 14.58 -9.77
C ALA A 74 -6.29 13.33 -9.77
N VAL A 75 -5.22 13.34 -10.54
CA VAL A 75 -4.16 12.33 -10.55
C VAL A 75 -2.84 13.01 -10.21
N LYS A 76 -1.85 12.22 -9.81
CA LYS A 76 -0.51 12.72 -9.49
C LYS A 76 0.41 12.58 -10.70
N ASN A 77 1.09 13.67 -11.08
CA ASN A 77 2.17 13.58 -12.05
C ASN A 77 3.26 12.63 -11.52
N PRO A 78 3.68 11.60 -12.27
CA PRO A 78 4.62 10.60 -11.78
C PRO A 78 6.05 11.11 -11.56
N ILE A 79 6.38 12.31 -12.06
CA ILE A 79 7.71 12.90 -11.97
C ILE A 79 7.74 14.03 -10.94
N THR A 80 6.80 14.97 -11.02
CA THR A 80 6.78 16.16 -10.15
C THR A 80 5.98 15.97 -8.88
N LEU A 81 5.13 14.95 -8.81
CA LEU A 81 4.15 14.66 -7.76
C LEU A 81 3.06 15.73 -7.61
N GLU A 82 3.02 16.71 -8.52
CA GLU A 82 1.98 17.74 -8.53
C GLU A 82 0.64 17.18 -9.04
N PRO A 83 -0.48 17.68 -8.55
CA PRO A 83 -1.80 17.28 -9.05
C PRO A 83 -2.02 17.69 -10.50
N GLU A 84 -2.52 16.77 -11.30
CA GLU A 84 -2.95 16.94 -12.68
C GLU A 84 -4.43 16.57 -12.84
N PRO A 85 -5.11 17.03 -13.92
CA PRO A 85 -6.46 16.59 -14.25
C PRO A 85 -6.60 15.07 -14.32
N GLY A 86 -7.68 14.57 -13.68
CA GLY A 86 -8.16 13.21 -13.79
C GLY A 86 -9.59 13.20 -14.31
N VAL A 87 -10.54 12.63 -13.53
CA VAL A 87 -11.98 12.75 -13.86
C VAL A 87 -12.42 14.20 -13.93
N ALA A 88 -11.84 15.10 -13.10
CA ALA A 88 -12.04 16.53 -13.27
C ALA A 88 -11.02 17.09 -14.28
N GLU A 89 -11.51 17.70 -15.37
CA GLU A 89 -10.62 18.36 -16.35
C GLU A 89 -9.97 19.63 -15.80
N ARG A 90 -10.58 20.27 -14.80
CA ARG A 90 -10.08 21.46 -14.10
C ARG A 90 -10.82 21.72 -12.80
N TRP A 91 -10.26 22.61 -11.98
CA TRP A 91 -10.90 23.10 -10.76
C TRP A 91 -10.62 24.59 -10.55
N THR A 92 -11.46 25.25 -9.76
CA THR A 92 -11.31 26.66 -9.38
C THR A 92 -11.54 26.84 -7.88
N PHE A 93 -10.94 27.88 -7.33
CA PHE A 93 -11.09 28.25 -5.93
C PHE A 93 -11.84 29.60 -5.86
N ASN A 94 -12.62 29.80 -4.79
CA ASN A 94 -13.07 31.14 -4.42
C ASN A 94 -11.91 31.96 -3.82
N ASP A 95 -12.16 33.24 -3.49
CA ASP A 95 -11.12 34.19 -3.08
C ASP A 95 -10.36 33.78 -1.82
N ASP A 96 -11.04 33.19 -0.84
CA ASP A 96 -10.45 32.74 0.43
C ASP A 96 -10.01 31.26 0.41
N ARG A 97 -10.14 30.59 -0.74
CA ARG A 97 -9.80 29.19 -0.97
C ARG A 97 -10.52 28.18 -0.06
N SER A 98 -11.66 28.58 0.51
CA SER A 98 -12.53 27.70 1.31
C SER A 98 -13.54 26.91 0.46
N VAL A 99 -13.73 27.28 -0.80
CA VAL A 99 -14.62 26.57 -1.74
C VAL A 99 -13.86 26.21 -3.01
N ILE A 100 -13.99 24.94 -3.41
CA ILE A 100 -13.41 24.41 -4.62
C ILE A 100 -14.55 23.94 -5.51
N THR A 101 -14.52 24.31 -6.79
CA THR A 101 -15.43 23.80 -7.79
C THR A 101 -14.65 22.98 -8.80
N PHE A 102 -14.97 21.68 -8.87
CA PHE A 102 -14.44 20.75 -9.87
C PHE A 102 -15.38 20.67 -11.05
N TYR A 103 -14.82 20.69 -12.24
CA TYR A 103 -15.54 20.52 -13.50
C TYR A 103 -15.13 19.19 -14.10
N LEU A 104 -16.05 18.24 -14.15
CA LEU A 104 -15.78 16.89 -14.62
C LEU A 104 -15.64 16.88 -16.15
N ASN A 105 -14.77 16.00 -16.62
CA ASN A 105 -14.61 15.75 -18.05
C ASN A 105 -15.90 15.13 -18.61
N PRO A 106 -16.55 15.75 -19.59
CA PRO A 106 -17.80 15.24 -20.16
C PRO A 106 -17.64 13.89 -20.89
N ASN A 107 -16.40 13.46 -21.13
CA ASN A 107 -16.08 12.14 -21.70
C ASN A 107 -15.73 11.10 -20.64
N ALA A 108 -15.67 11.46 -19.36
CA ALA A 108 -15.40 10.50 -18.28
C ALA A 108 -16.56 9.51 -18.15
N LYS A 109 -16.27 8.22 -18.30
CA LYS A 109 -17.26 7.15 -18.30
C LYS A 109 -16.85 6.02 -17.37
N TRP A 110 -17.84 5.36 -16.86
CA TRP A 110 -17.73 4.04 -16.28
C TRP A 110 -17.46 2.99 -17.36
N SER A 111 -16.87 1.87 -16.98
CA SER A 111 -16.53 0.78 -17.90
C SER A 111 -17.74 0.09 -18.54
N ASN A 112 -18.95 0.35 -18.05
CA ASN A 112 -20.21 -0.07 -18.66
C ASN A 112 -20.77 0.94 -19.69
N GLY A 113 -20.06 2.06 -19.91
CA GLY A 113 -20.42 3.13 -20.88
C GLY A 113 -21.27 4.25 -20.29
N GLU A 114 -21.73 4.16 -19.06
CA GLU A 114 -22.46 5.22 -18.37
C GLU A 114 -21.55 6.41 -18.07
N GLN A 115 -22.11 7.62 -17.99
CA GLN A 115 -21.38 8.85 -17.66
C GLN A 115 -20.97 8.84 -16.18
N VAL A 116 -19.74 9.24 -15.87
CA VAL A 116 -19.33 9.57 -14.49
C VAL A 116 -19.86 10.96 -14.15
N THR A 117 -20.61 11.06 -13.06
CA THR A 117 -21.31 12.30 -12.68
C THR A 117 -20.81 12.86 -11.35
N ALA A 118 -21.14 14.13 -11.09
CA ALA A 118 -20.89 14.76 -9.79
C ALA A 118 -21.69 14.08 -8.67
N ASP A 119 -22.87 13.53 -8.95
CA ASP A 119 -23.67 12.78 -7.98
C ASP A 119 -23.01 11.46 -7.59
N ASP A 120 -22.24 10.81 -8.46
CA ASP A 120 -21.45 9.63 -8.12
C ASP A 120 -20.42 9.94 -7.03
N PHE A 121 -19.75 11.09 -7.12
CA PHE A 121 -18.82 11.56 -6.07
C PHE A 121 -19.55 11.89 -4.78
N VAL A 122 -20.69 12.58 -4.83
CA VAL A 122 -21.50 12.89 -3.63
C VAL A 122 -21.93 11.61 -2.94
N TRP A 123 -22.43 10.63 -3.68
CA TRP A 123 -22.82 9.34 -3.14
C TRP A 123 -21.64 8.55 -2.55
N SER A 124 -20.52 8.54 -3.27
CA SER A 124 -19.32 7.82 -2.87
C SER A 124 -18.68 8.40 -1.62
N TRP A 125 -18.65 9.73 -1.48
CA TRP A 125 -18.15 10.38 -0.28
C TRP A 125 -19.09 10.21 0.91
N ASN A 126 -20.41 10.14 0.66
CA ASN A 126 -21.35 9.72 1.70
C ASN A 126 -21.00 8.33 2.22
N ARG A 127 -20.79 7.37 1.32
CA ARG A 127 -20.37 6.02 1.68
C ARG A 127 -19.03 6.00 2.42
N ALA A 128 -18.03 6.71 1.88
CA ALA A 128 -16.68 6.74 2.44
C ALA A 128 -16.63 7.34 3.86
N LEU A 129 -17.51 8.30 4.16
CA LEU A 129 -17.62 8.95 5.45
C LEU A 129 -18.62 8.29 6.40
N HIS A 130 -19.50 7.41 5.90
CA HIS A 130 -20.55 6.80 6.74
C HIS A 130 -19.92 5.92 7.84
N PRO A 131 -20.27 6.11 9.12
CA PRO A 131 -19.66 5.37 10.24
C PRO A 131 -19.69 3.85 10.07
N GLU A 132 -20.80 3.29 9.56
CA GLU A 132 -20.93 1.84 9.34
C GLU A 132 -20.02 1.28 8.25
N THR A 133 -19.53 2.10 7.33
CA THR A 133 -18.54 1.66 6.32
C THR A 133 -17.22 1.31 6.97
N GLY A 134 -16.86 2.00 8.07
CA GLY A 134 -15.62 1.76 8.80
C GLY A 134 -14.38 1.99 7.92
N ASN A 135 -14.41 3.04 7.11
CA ASN A 135 -13.30 3.44 6.26
C ASN A 135 -12.17 4.02 7.10
N LEU A 136 -11.03 3.35 7.13
CA LEU A 136 -9.85 3.80 7.89
C LEU A 136 -9.22 5.07 7.31
N TYR A 137 -9.54 5.43 6.07
CA TYR A 137 -9.10 6.63 5.38
C TYR A 137 -10.17 7.72 5.29
N ALA A 138 -11.25 7.64 6.08
CA ALA A 138 -12.29 8.67 6.11
C ALA A 138 -11.72 10.08 6.37
N TYR A 139 -10.64 10.16 7.17
CA TYR A 139 -9.96 11.41 7.51
C TYR A 139 -9.40 12.17 6.28
N MET A 140 -9.16 11.52 5.16
CA MET A 140 -8.79 12.19 3.89
C MET A 140 -9.85 13.19 3.43
N LEU A 141 -11.10 13.00 3.84
CA LEU A 141 -12.20 13.90 3.54
C LEU A 141 -12.55 14.85 4.71
N TYR A 142 -11.89 14.77 5.87
CA TYR A 142 -12.19 15.64 7.03
C TYR A 142 -11.95 17.13 6.80
N PRO A 143 -11.08 17.58 5.87
CA PRO A 143 -11.03 18.98 5.48
C PRO A 143 -12.36 19.51 4.92
N VAL A 144 -13.23 18.64 4.38
CA VAL A 144 -14.57 19.04 3.90
C VAL A 144 -15.46 19.40 5.08
N LYS A 145 -16.19 20.51 4.96
CA LYS A 145 -17.08 21.00 6.02
C LYS A 145 -18.02 19.91 6.52
N ASN A 146 -18.09 19.74 7.83
CA ASN A 146 -18.90 18.75 8.55
C ASN A 146 -18.59 17.28 8.25
N ALA A 147 -17.56 16.96 7.43
CA ALA A 147 -17.25 15.58 7.08
C ALA A 147 -16.80 14.74 8.27
N GLU A 148 -15.97 15.29 9.14
CA GLU A 148 -15.52 14.64 10.36
C GLU A 148 -16.69 14.42 11.34
N ALA A 149 -17.50 15.45 11.57
CA ALA A 149 -18.68 15.38 12.43
C ALA A 149 -19.69 14.32 11.94
N TYR A 150 -19.87 14.20 10.61
CA TYR A 150 -20.68 13.15 10.02
C TYR A 150 -20.05 11.76 10.23
N ALA A 151 -18.76 11.60 9.99
CA ALA A 151 -18.07 10.34 10.18
C ALA A 151 -18.06 9.87 11.66
N LYS A 152 -18.08 10.80 12.61
CA LYS A 152 -18.20 10.52 14.05
C LYS A 152 -19.65 10.35 14.52
N GLY A 153 -20.65 10.55 13.65
CA GLY A 153 -22.08 10.45 13.99
C GLY A 153 -22.63 11.64 14.79
N GLU A 154 -21.91 12.76 14.85
CA GLU A 154 -22.32 14.01 15.48
C GLU A 154 -23.30 14.79 14.58
N VAL A 155 -23.16 14.63 13.26
CA VAL A 155 -24.10 15.10 12.23
C VAL A 155 -24.74 13.88 11.59
N SER A 156 -26.09 13.84 11.58
CA SER A 156 -26.83 12.67 11.06
C SER A 156 -27.11 12.74 9.56
N GLU A 157 -27.20 13.94 9.00
CA GLU A 157 -27.63 14.15 7.62
C GLU A 157 -26.42 14.48 6.72
N PHE A 158 -26.13 13.62 5.76
CA PHE A 158 -25.04 13.86 4.81
C PHE A 158 -25.22 15.16 3.99
N SER A 159 -26.43 15.64 3.81
CA SER A 159 -26.74 16.92 3.14
C SER A 159 -26.11 18.14 3.81
N GLU A 160 -25.67 18.01 5.08
CA GLU A 160 -24.95 19.05 5.82
C GLU A 160 -23.43 19.04 5.55
N VAL A 161 -22.93 17.96 4.93
CA VAL A 161 -21.53 17.87 4.53
C VAL A 161 -21.27 18.77 3.32
N GLY A 162 -20.12 19.43 3.32
CA GLY A 162 -19.76 20.46 2.34
C GLY A 162 -19.48 19.98 0.92
N VAL A 163 -20.12 18.91 0.45
CA VAL A 163 -20.01 18.40 -0.91
C VAL A 163 -21.36 18.43 -1.63
N LYS A 164 -21.42 18.94 -2.85
CA LYS A 164 -22.68 19.08 -3.59
C LYS A 164 -22.47 19.03 -5.10
N ALA A 165 -23.22 18.21 -5.80
CA ALA A 165 -23.40 18.30 -7.24
C ALA A 165 -24.26 19.54 -7.55
N LEU A 166 -23.76 20.42 -8.41
CA LEU A 166 -24.51 21.58 -8.90
C LEU A 166 -25.27 21.22 -10.19
N ASP A 167 -24.70 20.34 -10.97
CA ASP A 167 -25.24 19.68 -12.15
C ASP A 167 -24.45 18.36 -12.36
N GLU A 168 -24.72 17.63 -13.45
CA GLU A 168 -24.10 16.33 -13.73
C GLU A 168 -22.56 16.39 -13.81
N THR A 169 -21.97 17.52 -14.18
CA THR A 169 -20.53 17.68 -14.41
C THR A 169 -19.85 18.67 -13.46
N THR A 170 -20.59 19.27 -12.53
CA THR A 170 -20.05 20.31 -11.64
C THR A 170 -20.19 19.90 -10.18
N LEU A 171 -19.06 19.60 -9.54
CA LEU A 171 -18.99 19.25 -8.11
C LEU A 171 -18.42 20.43 -7.32
N ARG A 172 -19.17 20.90 -6.31
CA ARG A 172 -18.70 21.94 -5.39
C ARG A 172 -18.37 21.34 -4.03
N VAL A 173 -17.17 21.66 -3.55
CA VAL A 173 -16.65 21.26 -2.22
C VAL A 173 -16.40 22.50 -1.38
N THR A 174 -16.97 22.54 -0.18
CA THR A 174 -16.73 23.58 0.84
C THR A 174 -15.86 22.96 1.92
N LEU A 175 -14.76 23.62 2.28
CA LEU A 175 -13.81 23.19 3.28
C LEU A 175 -14.09 23.89 4.62
N ASN A 176 -13.63 23.28 5.72
CA ASN A 176 -13.64 23.92 7.06
C ASN A 176 -12.68 25.12 7.11
N ALA A 177 -11.54 25.02 6.43
CA ALA A 177 -10.52 26.04 6.28
C ALA A 177 -9.76 25.86 4.97
N PRO A 178 -9.04 26.87 4.47
CA PRO A 178 -8.14 26.72 3.33
C PRO A 178 -7.13 25.59 3.58
N THR A 179 -7.17 24.54 2.76
CA THR A 179 -6.33 23.34 2.87
C THR A 179 -5.46 23.22 1.62
N PRO A 180 -4.19 23.66 1.65
CA PRO A 180 -3.33 23.73 0.45
C PRO A 180 -3.13 22.40 -0.27
N TYR A 181 -3.11 21.29 0.47
CA TYR A 181 -2.90 19.94 -0.06
C TYR A 181 -4.20 19.24 -0.49
N PHE A 182 -5.38 19.88 -0.37
CA PHE A 182 -6.67 19.22 -0.63
C PHE A 182 -6.76 18.57 -2.02
N ILE A 183 -6.22 19.22 -3.05
CA ILE A 183 -6.23 18.63 -4.41
C ILE A 183 -5.38 17.36 -4.48
N GLN A 184 -4.28 17.28 -3.73
CA GLN A 184 -3.45 16.07 -3.67
C GLN A 184 -4.21 14.88 -3.05
N LEU A 185 -5.16 15.14 -2.11
CA LEU A 185 -6.00 14.10 -1.53
C LEU A 185 -6.91 13.44 -2.56
N MET A 186 -7.25 14.15 -3.63
CA MET A 186 -8.15 13.65 -4.70
C MET A 186 -7.50 12.57 -5.58
N ASP A 187 -6.19 12.35 -5.45
CA ASP A 187 -5.45 11.24 -6.04
C ASP A 187 -5.45 9.98 -5.14
N HIS A 188 -5.88 10.08 -3.89
CA HIS A 188 -5.94 8.92 -3.01
C HIS A 188 -7.21 8.09 -3.24
N TYR A 189 -7.06 6.78 -3.37
CA TYR A 189 -8.16 5.90 -3.77
C TYR A 189 -9.39 5.95 -2.85
N SER A 190 -9.22 6.28 -1.55
CA SER A 190 -10.37 6.41 -0.64
C SER A 190 -11.31 7.58 -0.96
N THR A 191 -10.90 8.49 -1.85
CA THR A 191 -11.72 9.61 -2.34
C THR A 191 -12.32 9.36 -3.71
N PHE A 192 -12.02 8.21 -4.33
CA PHE A 192 -12.52 7.87 -5.66
C PHE A 192 -14.01 7.59 -5.65
N ALA A 193 -14.67 7.91 -6.75
CA ALA A 193 -16.04 7.48 -6.95
C ALA A 193 -16.10 5.96 -7.19
N VAL A 194 -17.14 5.31 -6.70
CA VAL A 194 -17.53 3.94 -7.04
C VAL A 194 -18.90 3.95 -7.67
N HIS A 195 -19.21 2.99 -8.52
CA HIS A 195 -20.47 2.95 -9.25
C HIS A 195 -21.63 2.53 -8.32
N PRO A 196 -22.57 3.45 -7.98
CA PRO A 196 -23.57 3.20 -6.93
C PRO A 196 -24.48 2.02 -7.27
N GLU A 197 -25.01 1.98 -8.51
CA GLU A 197 -25.95 0.94 -8.93
C GLU A 197 -25.32 -0.45 -8.89
N THR A 198 -24.05 -0.58 -9.29
CA THR A 198 -23.34 -1.85 -9.21
C THR A 198 -23.19 -2.31 -7.77
N LEU A 199 -22.77 -1.42 -6.86
CA LEU A 199 -22.60 -1.78 -5.47
C LEU A 199 -23.93 -2.20 -4.81
N LEU A 200 -25.00 -1.45 -5.08
CA LEU A 200 -26.32 -1.70 -4.50
C LEU A 200 -26.98 -3.00 -5.01
N LYS A 201 -26.55 -3.57 -6.14
CA LYS A 201 -26.98 -4.91 -6.58
C LYS A 201 -26.51 -6.02 -5.65
N PHE A 202 -25.43 -5.80 -4.88
CA PHE A 202 -24.79 -6.82 -4.05
C PHE A 202 -24.90 -6.55 -2.54
N GLY A 203 -25.54 -5.48 -2.13
CA GLY A 203 -25.71 -5.16 -0.71
C GLY A 203 -26.16 -3.73 -0.48
N LYS A 204 -26.09 -3.28 0.76
CA LYS A 204 -26.34 -1.91 1.14
C LYS A 204 -25.11 -1.03 0.86
N MET A 205 -25.31 0.27 0.87
CA MET A 205 -24.23 1.26 0.67
C MET A 205 -23.03 1.00 1.60
N THR A 206 -23.27 0.64 2.84
CA THR A 206 -22.24 0.48 3.89
C THR A 206 -21.68 -0.95 4.00
N ASP A 207 -22.24 -1.92 3.25
CA ASP A 207 -21.76 -3.29 3.32
C ASP A 207 -20.34 -3.41 2.75
N ARG A 208 -19.52 -4.19 3.46
CA ARG A 208 -18.09 -4.38 3.15
C ARG A 208 -17.87 -5.75 2.51
N PHE A 209 -16.84 -5.84 1.65
CA PHE A 209 -16.39 -7.09 1.03
C PHE A 209 -17.50 -7.87 0.29
N THR A 210 -18.49 -7.16 -0.25
CA THR A 210 -19.55 -7.75 -1.06
C THR A 210 -19.04 -8.12 -2.46
N PRO A 211 -19.75 -8.96 -3.22
CA PRO A 211 -19.29 -9.42 -4.54
C PRO A 211 -19.19 -8.35 -5.64
N TRP A 212 -19.53 -7.09 -5.39
CA TRP A 212 -19.49 -6.04 -6.41
C TRP A 212 -18.10 -5.84 -7.03
N THR A 213 -17.02 -6.15 -6.28
CA THR A 213 -15.63 -6.03 -6.77
C THR A 213 -15.10 -7.29 -7.46
N ARG A 214 -15.94 -8.30 -7.70
CA ARG A 214 -15.53 -9.55 -8.35
C ARG A 214 -15.50 -9.41 -9.87
N VAL A 215 -14.72 -10.31 -10.50
CA VAL A 215 -14.71 -10.46 -11.97
C VAL A 215 -16.12 -10.58 -12.50
N GLY A 216 -16.45 -9.83 -13.53
CA GLY A 216 -17.77 -9.76 -14.17
C GLY A 216 -18.80 -8.89 -13.46
N ASN A 217 -18.53 -8.42 -12.24
CA ASN A 217 -19.42 -7.54 -11.49
C ASN A 217 -18.93 -6.10 -11.43
N ILE A 218 -17.61 -5.93 -11.22
CA ILE A 218 -17.02 -4.61 -11.00
C ILE A 218 -17.20 -3.69 -12.20
N VAL A 219 -17.70 -2.48 -11.94
CA VAL A 219 -17.74 -1.35 -12.86
C VAL A 219 -16.81 -0.29 -12.30
N SER A 220 -15.87 0.17 -13.11
CA SER A 220 -14.79 1.07 -12.72
C SER A 220 -14.60 2.16 -13.79
N ASN A 221 -13.82 3.20 -13.50
CA ASN A 221 -13.65 4.36 -14.38
C ASN A 221 -12.19 4.63 -14.77
N GLY A 222 -11.26 3.73 -14.42
CA GLY A 222 -9.83 3.89 -14.69
C GLY A 222 -9.41 3.31 -16.04
N ALA A 223 -8.10 3.32 -16.27
CA ALA A 223 -7.48 2.91 -17.52
C ALA A 223 -7.63 1.42 -17.86
N PHE A 224 -7.89 0.58 -16.85
CA PHE A 224 -8.04 -0.87 -17.02
C PHE A 224 -9.31 -1.39 -16.35
N VAL A 225 -9.78 -2.57 -16.80
CA VAL A 225 -10.89 -3.31 -16.22
C VAL A 225 -10.43 -4.70 -15.80
N LEU A 226 -11.03 -5.24 -14.73
CA LEU A 226 -10.70 -6.56 -14.19
C LEU A 226 -11.21 -7.66 -15.14
N GLU A 227 -10.31 -8.48 -15.65
CA GLU A 227 -10.63 -9.59 -16.54
C GLU A 227 -10.63 -10.95 -15.83
N ASP A 228 -9.61 -11.20 -14.99
CA ASP A 228 -9.48 -12.45 -14.25
C ASP A 228 -8.79 -12.24 -12.91
N TRP A 229 -9.18 -13.04 -11.92
CA TRP A 229 -8.55 -13.06 -10.59
C TRP A 229 -8.46 -14.50 -10.09
N ALA A 230 -7.29 -15.09 -10.24
CA ALA A 230 -6.95 -16.39 -9.70
C ALA A 230 -6.16 -16.22 -8.39
N LEU A 231 -6.80 -16.50 -7.26
CA LEU A 231 -6.24 -16.30 -5.91
C LEU A 231 -4.83 -16.88 -5.78
N ASN A 232 -3.92 -16.11 -5.22
CA ASN A 232 -2.49 -16.41 -5.02
C ASN A 232 -1.74 -16.78 -6.31
N ARG A 233 -2.27 -16.43 -7.47
CA ARG A 233 -1.65 -16.71 -8.77
C ARG A 233 -1.48 -15.45 -9.61
N HIS A 234 -2.56 -14.78 -9.94
CA HIS A 234 -2.53 -13.53 -10.70
C HIS A 234 -3.85 -12.77 -10.62
N ILE A 235 -3.76 -11.46 -10.84
CA ILE A 235 -4.88 -10.58 -11.11
C ILE A 235 -4.63 -9.96 -12.49
N LYS A 236 -5.49 -10.25 -13.47
CA LYS A 236 -5.36 -9.78 -14.85
C LYS A 236 -6.34 -8.67 -15.12
N MET A 237 -5.83 -7.60 -15.70
CA MET A 237 -6.60 -6.45 -16.14
C MET A 237 -6.32 -6.17 -17.62
N ILE A 238 -7.34 -5.76 -18.35
CA ILE A 238 -7.25 -5.36 -19.76
C ILE A 238 -7.59 -3.89 -19.91
N LYS A 239 -7.13 -3.27 -20.99
CA LYS A 239 -7.39 -1.85 -21.30
C LYS A 239 -8.88 -1.56 -21.36
N ASN A 240 -9.31 -0.54 -20.62
CA ASN A 240 -10.70 -0.05 -20.63
C ASN A 240 -10.97 0.74 -21.91
N GLN A 241 -11.89 0.27 -22.73
CA GLN A 241 -12.24 0.93 -23.98
C GLN A 241 -13.13 2.16 -23.79
N GLU A 242 -13.76 2.30 -22.62
CA GLU A 242 -14.58 3.46 -22.26
C GLU A 242 -13.80 4.53 -21.49
N TYR A 243 -12.52 4.29 -21.14
CA TYR A 243 -11.70 5.27 -20.43
C TYR A 243 -11.50 6.53 -21.29
N TRP A 244 -11.73 7.70 -20.69
CA TRP A 244 -11.72 8.98 -21.41
C TRP A 244 -10.37 9.29 -22.08
N ASP A 245 -9.26 8.87 -21.44
CA ASP A 245 -7.89 9.10 -21.92
C ASP A 245 -7.25 7.82 -22.50
N LYS A 246 -8.06 6.89 -22.99
CA LYS A 246 -7.58 5.59 -23.50
C LYS A 246 -6.53 5.69 -24.59
N ASP A 247 -6.55 6.75 -25.40
CA ASP A 247 -5.62 6.91 -26.51
C ASP A 247 -4.18 7.18 -26.05
N ASN A 248 -4.00 7.68 -24.83
CA ASN A 248 -2.72 7.87 -24.17
C ASN A 248 -2.27 6.65 -23.33
N VAL A 249 -3.10 5.64 -23.17
CA VAL A 249 -2.74 4.38 -22.51
C VAL A 249 -2.04 3.47 -23.51
N SER A 250 -0.73 3.31 -23.38
CA SER A 250 0.08 2.49 -24.29
C SER A 250 -0.05 0.99 -24.07
N LEU A 251 -0.40 0.55 -22.85
CA LEU A 251 -0.54 -0.86 -22.50
C LEU A 251 -1.93 -1.39 -22.87
N ASN A 252 -1.99 -2.63 -23.35
CA ASN A 252 -3.23 -3.36 -23.59
C ASN A 252 -3.73 -4.11 -22.35
N GLY A 253 -2.88 -4.29 -21.34
CA GLY A 253 -3.23 -4.95 -20.08
C GLY A 253 -2.08 -4.99 -19.09
N VAL A 254 -2.43 -5.39 -17.87
CA VAL A 254 -1.48 -5.62 -16.77
C VAL A 254 -1.85 -6.93 -16.08
N VAL A 255 -0.85 -7.74 -15.77
CA VAL A 255 -1.01 -8.94 -14.94
C VAL A 255 -0.20 -8.75 -13.67
N PHE A 256 -0.88 -8.68 -12.53
CA PHE A 256 -0.26 -8.58 -11.22
C PHE A 256 -0.07 -9.96 -10.60
N TYR A 257 1.10 -10.20 -10.00
CA TYR A 257 1.46 -11.46 -9.36
C TYR A 257 1.65 -11.23 -7.86
N PRO A 258 0.75 -11.75 -7.01
CA PRO A 258 0.83 -11.60 -5.56
C PRO A 258 1.83 -12.62 -5.00
N THR A 259 3.10 -12.24 -4.94
CA THR A 259 4.21 -13.11 -4.50
C THR A 259 4.90 -12.50 -3.28
N GLU A 260 4.58 -12.99 -2.06
CA GLU A 260 5.16 -12.48 -0.80
C GLU A 260 6.66 -12.80 -0.66
N ASN A 261 7.13 -13.85 -1.31
CA ASN A 261 8.53 -14.27 -1.25
C ASN A 261 9.38 -13.55 -2.29
N GLU A 262 10.15 -12.55 -1.87
CA GLU A 262 11.01 -11.72 -2.75
C GLU A 262 12.03 -12.54 -3.54
N VAL A 263 12.54 -13.67 -2.99
CA VAL A 263 13.49 -14.55 -3.71
C VAL A 263 12.79 -15.28 -4.85
N SER A 264 11.54 -15.68 -4.65
CA SER A 264 10.73 -16.29 -5.70
C SER A 264 10.36 -15.27 -6.77
N GLU A 265 10.00 -14.05 -6.37
CA GLU A 265 9.67 -12.96 -7.27
C GLU A 265 10.89 -12.55 -8.11
N GLU A 266 12.08 -12.40 -7.49
CA GLU A 266 13.35 -12.13 -8.19
C GLU A 266 13.69 -13.25 -9.18
N ARG A 267 13.42 -14.51 -8.83
CA ARG A 267 13.60 -15.63 -9.75
C ARG A 267 12.66 -15.52 -10.95
N MET A 268 11.39 -15.17 -10.74
CA MET A 268 10.44 -14.93 -11.82
C MET A 268 10.94 -13.82 -12.76
N PHE A 269 11.49 -12.76 -12.22
CA PHE A 269 12.12 -11.70 -13.03
C PHE A 269 13.29 -12.23 -13.88
N ARG A 270 14.22 -12.96 -13.27
CA ARG A 270 15.39 -13.51 -14.00
C ARG A 270 15.05 -14.50 -15.11
N VAL A 271 13.93 -15.19 -14.98
CA VAL A 271 13.45 -16.11 -16.03
C VAL A 271 12.40 -15.46 -16.92
N GLU A 272 12.34 -14.13 -16.94
CA GLU A 272 11.49 -13.31 -17.80
C GLU A 272 9.98 -13.60 -17.65
N GLN A 273 9.54 -13.98 -16.46
CA GLN A 273 8.11 -14.04 -16.12
C GLN A 273 7.55 -12.70 -15.68
N LEU A 274 8.40 -11.80 -15.18
CA LEU A 274 8.03 -10.45 -14.74
C LEU A 274 8.86 -9.40 -15.45
N HIS A 275 8.24 -8.27 -15.79
CA HIS A 275 8.94 -7.05 -16.22
C HIS A 275 9.48 -6.28 -15.03
N ARG A 276 8.80 -6.34 -13.88
CA ARG A 276 9.14 -5.63 -12.66
C ARG A 276 8.79 -6.47 -11.43
N THR A 277 9.65 -6.41 -10.42
CA THR A 277 9.39 -6.93 -9.07
C THR A 277 8.90 -5.81 -8.15
N GLU A 278 8.18 -6.14 -7.09
CA GLU A 278 7.84 -5.19 -6.03
C GLU A 278 9.08 -4.81 -5.20
N GLY A 279 9.93 -5.80 -4.93
CA GLY A 279 11.17 -5.60 -4.17
C GLY A 279 12.35 -6.35 -4.76
N VAL A 280 13.53 -6.10 -4.20
CA VAL A 280 14.78 -6.82 -4.51
C VAL A 280 15.30 -7.43 -3.21
N PRO A 281 15.55 -8.75 -3.14
CA PRO A 281 16.12 -9.38 -1.96
C PRO A 281 17.41 -8.69 -1.54
N LEU A 282 17.54 -8.33 -0.27
CA LEU A 282 18.65 -7.51 0.25
C LEU A 282 20.02 -8.10 -0.04
N ASP A 283 20.16 -9.43 -0.06
CA ASP A 283 21.40 -10.11 -0.42
C ASP A 283 21.74 -10.02 -1.92
N LYS A 284 20.78 -9.69 -2.76
CA LYS A 284 20.95 -9.48 -4.21
C LYS A 284 21.31 -8.02 -4.57
N VAL A 285 21.00 -7.06 -3.70
CA VAL A 285 21.26 -5.64 -3.97
C VAL A 285 22.72 -5.38 -4.33
N PRO A 286 23.74 -5.83 -3.57
CA PRO A 286 25.14 -5.63 -3.96
C PRO A 286 25.51 -6.31 -5.29
N VAL A 287 24.88 -7.45 -5.58
CA VAL A 287 25.11 -8.18 -6.83
C VAL A 287 24.59 -7.37 -8.02
N TYR A 288 23.36 -6.89 -7.93
CA TYR A 288 22.75 -6.07 -9.00
C TYR A 288 23.47 -4.73 -9.16
N ARG A 289 23.87 -4.06 -8.07
CA ARG A 289 24.65 -2.82 -8.16
C ARG A 289 25.99 -2.99 -8.88
N ALA A 290 26.58 -4.19 -8.85
CA ALA A 290 27.85 -4.49 -9.51
C ALA A 290 27.73 -4.82 -11.00
N ILE A 291 26.52 -5.01 -11.53
CA ILE A 291 26.28 -5.34 -12.94
C ILE A 291 26.29 -4.04 -13.76
N PRO A 292 27.12 -3.90 -14.80
CA PRO A 292 27.00 -2.80 -15.75
C PRO A 292 25.60 -2.81 -16.40
N GLU A 293 24.98 -1.63 -16.54
CA GLU A 293 23.62 -1.50 -17.10
C GLU A 293 22.58 -2.35 -16.36
N SER A 294 22.73 -2.43 -15.04
CA SER A 294 21.83 -3.20 -14.18
C SER A 294 20.36 -2.75 -14.33
N PRO A 295 19.41 -3.68 -14.36
CA PRO A 295 17.98 -3.35 -14.27
C PRO A 295 17.56 -2.88 -12.86
N TYR A 296 18.48 -2.86 -11.90
CA TYR A 296 18.20 -2.41 -10.53
C TYR A 296 18.02 -0.90 -10.49
N MET A 297 16.89 -0.47 -9.98
CA MET A 297 16.57 0.94 -9.75
C MET A 297 16.44 1.20 -8.25
N GLN A 298 16.95 2.33 -7.79
CA GLN A 298 16.85 2.77 -6.41
C GLN A 298 16.54 4.26 -6.40
N ASP A 299 15.33 4.60 -6.00
CA ASP A 299 14.82 5.96 -5.98
C ASP A 299 14.45 6.36 -4.55
N PRO A 300 14.47 7.68 -4.22
CA PRO A 300 13.90 8.18 -2.98
C PRO A 300 12.44 7.78 -2.84
N TYR A 301 12.03 7.39 -1.63
CA TYR A 301 10.66 6.98 -1.34
C TYR A 301 10.13 7.79 -0.15
N LEU A 302 8.98 8.43 -0.35
CA LEU A 302 8.32 9.20 0.71
C LEU A 302 7.68 8.23 1.71
N GLY A 303 8.46 7.72 2.65
CA GLY A 303 7.94 6.76 3.60
C GLY A 303 8.89 6.49 4.76
N THR A 304 8.35 5.98 5.84
CA THR A 304 9.10 5.58 7.04
C THR A 304 8.74 4.17 7.46
N TYR A 305 9.76 3.34 7.63
CA TYR A 305 9.63 2.03 8.26
C TYR A 305 9.82 2.18 9.77
N TYR A 306 8.90 1.67 10.56
CA TYR A 306 8.95 1.78 12.03
C TYR A 306 8.29 0.60 12.72
N TYR A 307 8.48 0.48 14.01
CA TYR A 307 7.70 -0.40 14.85
C TYR A 307 6.59 0.37 15.54
N LEU A 308 5.38 -0.11 15.33
CA LEU A 308 4.17 0.35 15.99
C LEU A 308 4.10 -0.29 17.37
N VAL A 309 3.90 0.50 18.41
CA VAL A 309 3.85 0.03 19.79
C VAL A 309 2.42 0.22 20.32
N ASN A 310 1.81 -0.85 20.81
CA ASN A 310 0.51 -0.79 21.48
C ASN A 310 0.70 -0.37 22.92
N ILE A 311 0.43 0.89 23.25
CA ILE A 311 0.66 1.46 24.58
C ILE A 311 -0.32 0.99 25.66
N ASP A 312 -1.34 0.20 25.29
CA ASP A 312 -2.29 -0.42 26.22
C ASP A 312 -1.80 -1.80 26.71
N ARG A 313 -0.65 -2.29 26.21
CA ARG A 313 -0.14 -3.64 26.47
C ARG A 313 1.18 -3.62 27.26
N PRO A 314 1.26 -4.30 28.45
CA PRO A 314 2.54 -4.46 29.13
C PRO A 314 3.55 -5.29 28.29
N PRO A 315 4.85 -5.07 28.43
CA PRO A 315 5.51 -4.04 29.25
C PRO A 315 5.67 -2.69 28.53
N VAL A 316 5.14 -2.55 27.30
CA VAL A 316 5.33 -1.35 26.49
C VAL A 316 4.29 -0.25 26.77
N ASP A 317 3.40 -0.45 27.73
CA ASP A 317 2.56 0.58 28.34
C ASP A 317 3.41 1.62 29.13
N ASP A 318 4.56 1.23 29.66
CA ASP A 318 5.48 2.16 30.32
C ASP A 318 6.34 2.93 29.30
N VAL A 319 6.27 4.25 29.35
CA VAL A 319 7.04 5.12 28.46
C VAL A 319 8.56 4.92 28.58
N ARG A 320 9.08 4.58 29.77
CA ARG A 320 10.50 4.33 30.01
C ARG A 320 10.96 3.08 29.27
N VAL A 321 10.10 2.05 29.20
CA VAL A 321 10.35 0.83 28.41
C VAL A 321 10.42 1.17 26.93
N ARG A 322 9.46 1.93 26.40
CA ARG A 322 9.46 2.34 24.98
C ARG A 322 10.71 3.14 24.63
N GLN A 323 11.11 4.08 25.48
CA GLN A 323 12.34 4.86 25.31
C GLN A 323 13.60 3.96 25.35
N ALA A 324 13.67 3.04 26.32
CA ALA A 324 14.79 2.10 26.42
C ALA A 324 14.93 1.22 25.16
N LEU A 325 13.83 0.67 24.67
CA LEU A 325 13.79 -0.10 23.43
C LEU A 325 14.26 0.74 22.23
N SER A 326 13.81 1.99 22.12
CA SER A 326 14.19 2.88 21.02
C SER A 326 15.66 3.29 21.07
N MET A 327 16.18 3.68 22.26
CA MET A 327 17.55 4.15 22.43
C MET A 327 18.60 3.03 22.33
N SER A 328 18.19 1.76 22.45
CA SER A 328 19.07 0.59 22.29
C SER A 328 19.15 0.07 20.84
N LEU A 329 18.51 0.74 19.86
CA LEU A 329 18.60 0.40 18.43
C LEU A 329 19.66 1.24 17.73
N ASP A 330 20.71 0.58 17.24
CA ASP A 330 21.70 1.19 16.35
C ASP A 330 21.14 1.23 14.90
N ARG A 331 20.45 2.32 14.58
CA ARG A 331 19.79 2.52 13.28
C ARG A 331 20.80 2.65 12.13
N GLU A 332 21.96 3.24 12.41
CA GLU A 332 23.06 3.35 11.44
C GLU A 332 23.60 1.95 11.06
N GLN A 333 23.79 1.09 12.06
CA GLN A 333 24.20 -0.28 11.82
C GLN A 333 23.12 -1.06 11.06
N LEU A 334 21.83 -0.91 11.43
CA LEU A 334 20.72 -1.57 10.72
C LEU A 334 20.68 -1.15 9.25
N ALA A 335 20.72 0.15 8.95
CA ALA A 335 20.70 0.66 7.59
C ALA A 335 21.89 0.15 6.77
N ARG A 336 23.10 0.17 7.33
CA ARG A 336 24.32 -0.24 6.63
C ARG A 336 24.43 -1.75 6.43
N THR A 337 24.21 -2.54 7.50
CA THR A 337 24.55 -3.99 7.46
C THR A 337 23.37 -4.88 7.15
N VAL A 338 22.16 -4.54 7.58
CA VAL A 338 20.96 -5.33 7.34
C VAL A 338 20.28 -4.87 6.05
N MET A 339 20.12 -3.55 5.89
CA MET A 339 19.40 -2.98 4.76
C MET A 339 20.31 -2.65 3.55
N GLN A 340 21.60 -3.00 3.58
CA GLN A 340 22.52 -2.82 2.45
C GLN A 340 22.53 -1.39 1.89
N GLU A 341 22.35 -0.38 2.76
CA GLU A 341 22.33 1.05 2.40
C GLU A 341 21.22 1.42 1.38
N VAL A 342 20.12 0.65 1.33
CA VAL A 342 18.95 1.00 0.50
C VAL A 342 18.00 1.98 1.20
N VAL A 343 18.21 2.23 2.48
CA VAL A 343 17.43 3.15 3.32
C VAL A 343 18.35 4.05 4.13
N ILE A 344 17.82 5.17 4.60
CA ILE A 344 18.49 6.06 5.56
C ILE A 344 17.93 5.82 6.97
N PRO A 345 18.74 5.96 8.04
CA PRO A 345 18.27 5.86 9.41
C PRO A 345 17.20 6.91 9.72
N ALA A 346 16.08 6.52 10.35
CA ALA A 346 15.01 7.40 10.76
C ALA A 346 15.01 7.64 12.27
N TYR A 347 14.89 8.90 12.68
CA TYR A 347 14.81 9.34 14.07
C TYR A 347 13.51 10.05 14.40
N SER A 348 12.61 10.14 13.42
CA SER A 348 11.25 10.64 13.52
C SER A 348 10.36 9.93 12.52
N ILE A 349 9.04 10.11 12.66
CA ILE A 349 8.06 9.47 11.77
C ILE A 349 8.02 10.16 10.39
N THR A 350 8.12 11.48 10.34
CA THR A 350 8.13 12.22 9.08
C THR A 350 9.52 12.11 8.44
N PRO A 351 9.64 11.70 7.16
CA PRO A 351 10.90 11.71 6.44
C PRO A 351 11.49 13.12 6.34
N PRO A 352 12.82 13.28 6.45
CA PRO A 352 13.46 14.59 6.29
C PRO A 352 13.27 15.13 4.88
N GLY A 353 13.07 16.44 4.76
CA GLY A 353 12.93 17.14 3.50
C GLY A 353 11.52 17.14 2.90
N THR A 354 10.52 16.50 3.54
CA THR A 354 9.11 16.56 3.11
C THR A 354 8.64 18.01 3.12
N LEU A 355 8.38 18.58 1.94
CA LEU A 355 8.12 20.03 1.76
C LEU A 355 9.13 20.93 2.48
N GLY A 356 10.39 20.53 2.56
CA GLY A 356 11.42 21.28 3.27
C GLY A 356 11.43 21.12 4.80
N TYR A 357 10.49 20.33 5.36
CA TYR A 357 10.45 20.02 6.79
C TYR A 357 11.67 19.22 7.22
N GLN A 358 12.29 19.64 8.32
CA GLN A 358 13.41 18.96 8.95
C GLN A 358 12.96 18.47 10.33
N PRO A 359 12.63 17.20 10.49
CA PRO A 359 12.18 16.67 11.76
C PRO A 359 13.29 16.69 12.80
N PRO A 360 12.95 16.90 14.09
CA PRO A 360 13.93 16.84 15.15
C PRO A 360 14.43 15.40 15.34
N LYS A 361 15.71 15.26 15.70
CA LYS A 361 16.26 14.00 16.17
C LYS A 361 15.93 13.87 17.67
N LEU A 362 14.95 13.05 18.00
CA LEU A 362 14.44 12.92 19.38
C LEU A 362 15.31 12.04 20.26
N PHE A 363 15.97 11.03 19.71
CA PHE A 363 16.77 10.07 20.44
C PHE A 363 18.07 9.77 19.70
N ASP A 364 19.14 9.56 20.48
CA ASP A 364 20.37 8.97 19.99
C ASP A 364 20.42 7.47 20.34
N PHE A 365 21.31 6.74 19.69
CA PHE A 365 21.68 5.41 20.14
C PHE A 365 22.49 5.54 21.42
N ASP A 366 21.88 5.21 22.55
CA ASP A 366 22.48 5.29 23.90
C ASP A 366 22.08 4.07 24.75
N PRO A 367 22.80 2.96 24.62
CA PRO A 367 22.50 1.74 25.39
C PRO A 367 22.65 1.91 26.90
N GLU A 368 23.49 2.84 27.38
CA GLU A 368 23.65 3.09 28.82
C GLU A 368 22.38 3.74 29.39
N LYS A 369 21.91 4.79 28.75
CA LYS A 369 20.65 5.45 29.13
C LYS A 369 19.47 4.48 28.98
N ALA A 370 19.46 3.65 27.95
CA ALA A 370 18.44 2.64 27.75
C ALA A 370 18.37 1.63 28.91
N ARG A 371 19.53 1.12 29.39
CA ARG A 371 19.58 0.25 30.56
C ARG A 371 19.10 0.93 31.85
N GLN A 372 19.47 2.20 32.05
CA GLN A 372 18.98 2.98 33.17
C GLN A 372 17.46 3.08 33.18
N LEU A 373 16.86 3.49 32.06
CA LEU A 373 15.40 3.62 31.92
C LEU A 373 14.68 2.28 32.14
N LEU A 374 15.24 1.18 31.63
CA LEU A 374 14.67 -0.15 31.80
C LEU A 374 14.72 -0.60 33.28
N ALA A 375 15.82 -0.29 33.98
CA ALA A 375 15.94 -0.55 35.41
C ALA A 375 14.96 0.29 36.26
N GLU A 376 14.78 1.58 35.92
CA GLU A 376 13.78 2.46 36.53
C GLU A 376 12.34 1.98 36.28
N ALA A 377 12.10 1.29 35.18
CA ALA A 377 10.80 0.66 34.85
C ALA A 377 10.59 -0.69 35.59
N GLY A 378 11.57 -1.15 36.39
CA GLY A 378 11.43 -2.36 37.17
C GLY A 378 12.12 -3.60 36.59
N TYR A 379 12.91 -3.47 35.54
CA TYR A 379 13.59 -4.56 34.86
C TYR A 379 15.13 -4.38 34.85
N PRO A 380 15.80 -4.26 36.01
CA PRO A 380 17.25 -4.05 36.07
C PRO A 380 17.98 -5.20 35.38
N ASN A 381 18.82 -4.90 34.38
CA ASN A 381 19.53 -5.88 33.58
C ASN A 381 18.64 -6.98 32.96
N GLY A 382 17.38 -6.65 32.66
CA GLY A 382 16.37 -7.58 32.09
C GLY A 382 15.75 -8.53 33.12
N GLU A 383 16.07 -8.42 34.40
CA GLU A 383 15.49 -9.27 35.47
C GLU A 383 13.98 -8.98 35.59
N GLY A 384 13.18 -10.05 35.65
CA GLY A 384 11.72 -9.93 35.73
C GLY A 384 11.03 -9.55 34.41
N TRP A 385 11.76 -9.46 33.28
CA TRP A 385 11.19 -9.16 31.99
C TRP A 385 10.10 -10.18 31.57
N PRO A 386 8.86 -9.75 31.25
CA PRO A 386 7.77 -10.69 30.98
C PRO A 386 7.78 -11.29 29.57
N GLY A 387 8.73 -10.87 28.72
CA GLY A 387 8.73 -11.17 27.28
C GLY A 387 8.03 -10.07 26.47
N LEU A 388 8.30 -10.07 25.19
CA LEU A 388 7.69 -9.15 24.19
C LEU A 388 7.62 -9.86 22.85
N ASP A 389 6.52 -9.72 22.12
CA ASP A 389 6.37 -10.25 20.77
C ASP A 389 6.36 -9.12 19.73
N ILE A 390 7.10 -9.35 18.63
CA ILE A 390 7.04 -8.50 17.43
C ILE A 390 6.33 -9.28 16.35
N ILE A 391 5.16 -8.80 15.92
CA ILE A 391 4.49 -9.34 14.74
C ILE A 391 4.92 -8.58 13.49
N TYR A 392 5.02 -9.29 12.36
CA TYR A 392 5.29 -8.70 11.06
C TYR A 392 4.59 -9.52 9.95
N ASN A 393 4.23 -8.87 8.83
CA ASN A 393 3.72 -9.57 7.66
C ASN A 393 4.85 -10.31 6.94
N THR A 394 4.53 -11.46 6.35
CA THR A 394 5.50 -12.33 5.66
C THR A 394 6.29 -11.55 4.62
N ASN A 395 7.58 -11.39 4.86
CA ASN A 395 8.54 -10.75 3.98
C ASN A 395 9.95 -10.98 4.54
N GLU A 396 10.93 -11.29 3.69
CA GLU A 396 12.29 -11.62 4.14
C GLU A 396 13.05 -10.43 4.73
N ALA A 397 12.87 -9.22 4.19
CA ALA A 397 13.49 -8.02 4.75
C ALA A 397 12.95 -7.73 6.15
N HIS A 398 11.63 -7.87 6.37
CA HIS A 398 11.03 -7.70 7.70
C HIS A 398 11.57 -8.69 8.71
N ARG A 399 11.73 -9.95 8.30
CA ARG A 399 12.34 -10.99 9.14
C ARG A 399 13.77 -10.65 9.53
N LYS A 400 14.60 -10.21 8.58
CA LYS A 400 15.99 -9.83 8.83
C LYS A 400 16.08 -8.65 9.81
N ILE A 401 15.23 -7.64 9.65
CA ILE A 401 15.15 -6.49 10.57
C ILE A 401 14.72 -6.96 11.97
N ALA A 402 13.64 -7.75 12.06
CA ALA A 402 13.13 -8.23 13.35
C ALA A 402 14.17 -9.05 14.12
N VAL A 403 14.90 -9.94 13.43
CA VAL A 403 16.01 -10.72 14.03
C VAL A 403 17.13 -9.79 14.51
N ALA A 404 17.53 -8.80 13.73
CA ALA A 404 18.57 -7.85 14.13
C ALA A 404 18.16 -7.02 15.35
N VAL A 405 16.90 -6.55 15.39
CA VAL A 405 16.32 -5.83 16.53
C VAL A 405 16.27 -6.71 17.77
N GLN A 406 15.81 -7.96 17.65
CA GLN A 406 15.82 -8.96 18.73
C GLN A 406 17.23 -9.13 19.31
N GLN A 407 18.25 -9.26 18.44
CA GLN A 407 19.64 -9.39 18.86
C GLN A 407 20.17 -8.12 19.55
N MET A 408 19.82 -6.93 19.07
CA MET A 408 20.21 -5.67 19.71
C MET A 408 19.59 -5.52 21.09
N TRP A 409 18.30 -5.80 21.24
CA TRP A 409 17.63 -5.76 22.54
C TRP A 409 18.17 -6.81 23.50
N LYS A 410 18.48 -8.02 23.02
CA LYS A 410 19.18 -9.02 23.84
C LYS A 410 20.57 -8.55 24.27
N LYS A 411 21.35 -8.00 23.35
CA LYS A 411 22.72 -7.55 23.62
C LYS A 411 22.78 -6.37 24.58
N TYR A 412 21.93 -5.37 24.39
CA TYR A 412 22.05 -4.10 25.11
C TYR A 412 21.18 -4.04 26.36
N LEU A 413 20.05 -4.72 26.38
CA LEU A 413 19.07 -4.69 27.48
C LEU A 413 18.92 -6.03 28.21
N ASN A 414 19.47 -7.11 27.65
CA ASN A 414 19.32 -8.48 28.13
C ASN A 414 17.85 -8.94 28.24
N VAL A 415 16.98 -8.47 27.35
CA VAL A 415 15.57 -8.86 27.28
C VAL A 415 15.33 -9.91 26.19
N ASP A 416 14.38 -10.81 26.42
CA ASP A 416 13.98 -11.84 25.46
C ASP A 416 12.74 -11.39 24.66
N ILE A 417 12.85 -11.52 23.33
CA ILE A 417 11.83 -11.10 22.37
C ILE A 417 11.48 -12.29 21.50
N THR A 418 10.20 -12.53 21.29
CA THR A 418 9.71 -13.40 20.22
C THR A 418 9.43 -12.62 18.96
N ILE A 419 9.48 -13.29 17.81
CA ILE A 419 9.15 -12.71 16.52
C ILE A 419 8.20 -13.65 15.78
N SER A 420 7.07 -13.13 15.31
CA SER A 420 5.99 -13.90 14.71
C SER A 420 5.61 -13.33 13.36
N ASN A 421 5.72 -14.13 12.29
CA ASN A 421 5.24 -13.71 10.99
C ASN A 421 3.78 -14.11 10.76
N GLN A 422 3.07 -13.30 9.99
CA GLN A 422 1.67 -13.50 9.64
C GLN A 422 1.47 -13.23 8.13
N GLU A 423 0.53 -13.93 7.53
CA GLU A 423 0.05 -13.61 6.18
C GLU A 423 -0.57 -12.20 6.17
N TRP A 424 -0.51 -11.50 5.03
CA TRP A 424 -0.85 -10.09 4.93
C TRP A 424 -2.23 -9.71 5.51
N LYS A 425 -3.29 -10.45 5.13
CA LYS A 425 -4.66 -10.16 5.63
C LYS A 425 -4.81 -10.41 7.13
N VAL A 426 -4.17 -11.46 7.63
CA VAL A 426 -4.16 -11.80 9.07
C VAL A 426 -3.42 -10.71 9.84
N TYR A 427 -2.28 -10.29 9.33
CA TYR A 427 -1.47 -9.21 9.90
C TYR A 427 -2.25 -7.89 9.95
N LEU A 428 -2.91 -7.47 8.87
CA LEU A 428 -3.72 -6.25 8.84
C LEU A 428 -4.88 -6.31 9.84
N ASN A 429 -5.53 -7.47 9.99
CA ASN A 429 -6.57 -7.64 10.99
C ASN A 429 -6.02 -7.54 12.42
N ALA A 430 -4.89 -8.18 12.72
CA ALA A 430 -4.25 -8.10 14.04
C ALA A 430 -3.90 -6.65 14.39
N VAL A 431 -3.35 -5.88 13.43
CA VAL A 431 -3.03 -4.46 13.63
C VAL A 431 -4.28 -3.63 13.85
N SER A 432 -5.32 -3.79 13.04
CA SER A 432 -6.57 -3.02 13.17
C SER A 432 -7.32 -3.29 14.48
N GLN A 433 -7.22 -4.52 15.00
CA GLN A 433 -7.80 -4.91 16.30
C GLN A 433 -6.88 -4.60 17.48
N ARG A 434 -5.69 -4.04 17.26
CA ARG A 434 -4.64 -3.82 18.27
C ARG A 434 -4.26 -5.10 19.03
N ASP A 435 -4.29 -6.24 18.34
CA ASP A 435 -3.91 -7.55 18.91
C ASP A 435 -2.40 -7.83 18.71
N PHE A 436 -1.58 -6.99 19.30
CA PHE A 436 -0.11 -7.07 19.30
C PHE A 436 0.46 -6.26 20.48
N GLN A 437 1.72 -6.51 20.84
CA GLN A 437 2.53 -5.62 21.70
C GLN A 437 3.36 -4.68 20.83
N VAL A 438 4.10 -5.23 19.87
CA VAL A 438 4.85 -4.49 18.87
C VAL A 438 4.54 -5.07 17.49
N ALA A 439 4.24 -4.23 16.53
CA ALA A 439 4.00 -4.63 15.15
C ALA A 439 4.95 -3.90 14.18
N ARG A 440 5.44 -4.59 13.18
CA ARG A 440 6.12 -3.95 12.06
C ARG A 440 5.16 -2.99 11.35
N ARG A 441 5.58 -1.80 11.06
CA ARG A 441 4.77 -0.87 10.25
C ARG A 441 5.66 -0.16 9.22
N GLY A 442 5.06 0.33 8.18
CA GLY A 442 5.59 1.31 7.26
C GLY A 442 4.47 2.27 6.91
N TRP A 443 4.79 3.51 6.74
CA TRP A 443 3.87 4.48 6.18
C TRP A 443 4.50 5.07 4.93
N ILE A 444 3.76 4.99 3.84
CA ILE A 444 4.09 5.61 2.57
C ILE A 444 3.20 6.83 2.44
N GLY A 445 3.80 7.99 2.17
CA GLY A 445 3.06 9.24 2.09
C GLY A 445 2.05 9.26 0.94
N ASP A 446 0.78 9.45 1.29
CA ASP A 446 -0.32 9.54 0.33
C ASP A 446 -0.28 10.88 -0.41
N TYR A 447 0.18 11.94 0.28
CA TYR A 447 0.41 13.28 -0.25
C TYR A 447 1.67 13.89 0.34
N VAL A 448 2.25 14.88 -0.37
CA VAL A 448 3.55 15.47 -0.01
C VAL A 448 3.34 16.60 0.99
N ASP A 449 3.09 16.23 2.26
CA ASP A 449 3.00 17.15 3.40
C ASP A 449 3.41 16.42 4.69
N PRO A 450 4.12 17.05 5.64
CA PRO A 450 4.41 16.47 6.96
C PRO A 450 3.16 15.97 7.71
N ASN A 451 2.04 16.64 7.53
CA ASN A 451 0.76 16.29 8.14
C ASN A 451 0.36 14.84 7.85
N ASN A 452 0.68 14.33 6.67
CA ASN A 452 0.39 12.93 6.29
C ASN A 452 0.98 11.89 7.25
N PHE A 453 2.09 12.22 7.90
CA PHE A 453 2.77 11.37 8.89
C PHE A 453 2.30 11.66 10.32
N LEU A 454 1.95 12.91 10.61
CA LEU A 454 1.51 13.33 11.94
C LEU A 454 0.08 12.87 12.22
N ASP A 455 -0.80 12.88 11.23
CA ASP A 455 -2.19 12.40 11.33
C ASP A 455 -2.30 10.93 11.77
N LEU A 456 -1.24 10.14 11.66
CA LEU A 456 -1.20 8.75 12.10
C LEU A 456 -1.45 8.54 13.61
N PHE A 457 -1.28 9.58 14.42
CA PHE A 457 -1.34 9.50 15.87
C PHE A 457 -2.43 10.37 16.49
N ILE A 458 -3.29 10.99 15.68
CA ILE A 458 -4.47 11.73 16.15
C ILE A 458 -5.38 10.77 16.93
N THR A 459 -5.92 11.25 18.05
CA THR A 459 -6.85 10.49 18.89
C THR A 459 -8.01 9.97 18.06
N ASP A 460 -8.33 8.69 18.21
CA ASP A 460 -9.39 7.97 17.46
C ASP A 460 -9.22 7.99 15.93
N GLY A 461 -8.08 8.40 15.42
CA GLY A 461 -7.75 8.35 14.00
C GLY A 461 -7.75 6.91 13.45
N GLY A 462 -8.32 6.69 12.27
CA GLY A 462 -8.48 5.36 11.68
C GLY A 462 -7.16 4.57 11.50
N ASN A 463 -6.03 5.27 11.40
CA ASN A 463 -4.69 4.67 11.31
C ASN A 463 -3.91 4.69 12.63
N ASN A 464 -4.47 5.27 13.71
CA ASN A 464 -3.87 5.22 15.03
C ASN A 464 -4.16 3.86 15.71
N ASN A 465 -3.29 2.91 15.45
CA ASN A 465 -3.39 1.59 16.07
C ASN A 465 -2.54 1.45 17.34
N THR A 466 -2.07 2.56 17.94
CA THR A 466 -1.21 2.56 19.13
C THR A 466 -1.96 2.61 20.44
N GLY A 467 -3.19 3.15 20.45
CA GLY A 467 -3.91 3.56 21.66
C GLY A 467 -3.49 4.93 22.20
N PHE A 468 -2.60 5.65 21.50
CA PHE A 468 -2.19 7.00 21.87
C PHE A 468 -3.35 7.98 21.72
N ALA A 469 -3.56 8.81 22.77
CA ALA A 469 -4.53 9.88 22.78
C ALA A 469 -3.95 11.07 23.55
N ASN A 470 -4.03 12.27 22.99
CA ASN A 470 -3.46 13.47 23.63
C ASN A 470 -4.05 14.74 23.02
N ASP A 471 -4.89 15.45 23.78
CA ASP A 471 -5.57 16.68 23.36
C ASP A 471 -4.61 17.81 22.92
N TYR A 472 -3.35 17.79 23.37
CA TYR A 472 -2.33 18.78 22.96
C TYR A 472 -1.70 18.40 21.62
N TYR A 473 -1.68 17.13 21.29
CA TYR A 473 -1.18 16.66 20.00
C TYR A 473 -2.19 16.88 18.89
N ASP A 474 -3.47 16.64 19.18
CA ASP A 474 -4.60 16.78 18.25
C ASP A 474 -4.88 18.26 17.91
#